data_779b62c72964fb65b352dc2b67be4ee2
#
_entry.id   779b62c72964fb65b352dc2b67be4ee2
#
_cell.length_a   1.000
_cell.length_b   1.000
_cell.length_c   1.000
_cell.angle_alpha   90.00
_cell.angle_beta   90.00
_cell.angle_gamma   90.00
#
_symmetry.space_group_name_H-M   'P 1'
#
loop_
_entity.id
_entity.type
_entity.pdbx_description
1 polymer ?
#
loop_
_entity_poly.entity_id
_entity_poly.type
_entity_poly.pdbx_seq_one_letter_code
_entity_poly.pdbx_strand_id
1 'polypeptide(L)'
;MKGILGKKVGMTQLFTQSGALIPVTIIEVKPNVVTKVLSSEKDGYVAIQLAIDEKKKSQVKKPEINRFLQANTTPKRFVKEIRNMSGYNLGDTIDASIFEEGQIVDVTATSKGKGFAGTIKRYNQHIGPKSHGGGGGSQPVRQTGSIGDIMGNRVWPGMTMPGHMGCEKVTIQNLEVIKVDLDKNVLIVKGSVPGAKGAYVTVKSSIKQPNVKKQTELLNLKVALRKNELFEHAKKLGLDIDMKMTINEMQTKIAQKEEELKNEAEAAKVEVKEEKVEGEK
;
A
#
# COMPACT_ATOMS: atom_id res chain seq x y z
N MET A 1 3.62 -13.06 15.90
CA MET A 1 3.91 -12.07 14.83
C MET A 1 3.05 -12.42 13.63
N LYS A 2 2.38 -11.46 12.97
CA LYS A 2 1.62 -11.70 11.74
C LYS A 2 2.51 -11.38 10.53
N GLY A 3 2.37 -12.14 9.44
CA GLY A 3 3.15 -11.84 8.24
C GLY A 3 2.58 -12.51 6.99
N ILE A 4 2.80 -11.90 5.83
CA ILE A 4 2.29 -12.37 4.55
C ILE A 4 3.26 -12.01 3.41
N LEU A 5 3.23 -12.77 2.34
CA LEU A 5 3.96 -12.48 1.12
C LEU A 5 3.04 -11.84 0.09
N GLY A 6 3.54 -10.86 -0.64
CA GLY A 6 2.82 -10.19 -1.69
C GLY A 6 3.71 -9.76 -2.85
N LYS A 7 3.10 -9.12 -3.82
CA LYS A 7 3.75 -8.58 -5.01
C LYS A 7 3.40 -7.11 -5.17
N LYS A 8 4.39 -6.26 -5.31
CA LYS A 8 4.20 -4.83 -5.53
C LYS A 8 3.59 -4.58 -6.92
N VAL A 9 2.38 -4.08 -6.97
CA VAL A 9 1.72 -3.70 -8.24
C VAL A 9 2.22 -2.33 -8.70
N GLY A 10 2.18 -1.34 -7.80
CA GLY A 10 2.57 0.01 -8.13
C GLY A 10 2.33 0.98 -6.99
N MET A 11 2.40 2.26 -7.30
CA MET A 11 2.05 3.34 -6.39
C MET A 11 0.95 4.19 -7.02
N THR A 12 0.07 4.69 -6.16
CA THR A 12 -0.98 5.65 -6.50
C THR A 12 -1.14 6.64 -5.35
N GLN A 13 -2.16 7.46 -5.42
CA GLN A 13 -2.49 8.44 -4.41
C GLN A 13 -3.96 8.29 -4.00
N LEU A 14 -4.25 8.57 -2.76
CA LEU A 14 -5.60 8.63 -2.19
C LEU A 14 -5.79 9.97 -1.50
N PHE A 15 -7.03 10.45 -1.45
CA PHE A 15 -7.38 11.67 -0.75
C PHE A 15 -8.02 11.34 0.58
N THR A 16 -7.68 12.11 1.61
CA THR A 16 -8.33 12.08 2.91
C THR A 16 -9.61 12.94 2.90
N GLN A 17 -10.45 12.76 3.90
CA GLN A 17 -11.62 13.64 4.10
C GLN A 17 -11.22 15.12 4.28
N SER A 18 -10.04 15.37 4.86
CA SER A 18 -9.48 16.73 4.99
C SER A 18 -8.94 17.33 3.69
N GLY A 19 -9.01 16.61 2.55
CA GLY A 19 -8.47 17.05 1.26
C GLY A 19 -6.97 16.81 1.08
N ALA A 20 -6.27 16.28 2.08
CA ALA A 20 -4.84 15.98 1.97
C ALA A 20 -4.58 14.76 1.08
N LEU A 21 -3.56 14.85 0.23
CA LEU A 21 -3.13 13.78 -0.66
C LEU A 21 -2.15 12.84 0.07
N ILE A 22 -2.44 11.54 0.04
CA ILE A 22 -1.59 10.51 0.62
C ILE A 22 -1.04 9.59 -0.48
N PRO A 23 0.30 9.49 -0.61
CA PRO A 23 0.90 8.50 -1.49
C PRO A 23 0.74 7.10 -0.90
N VAL A 24 0.32 6.14 -1.73
CA VAL A 24 0.12 4.76 -1.31
C VAL A 24 0.75 3.78 -2.27
N THR A 25 1.17 2.63 -1.74
CA THR A 25 1.64 1.49 -2.53
C THR A 25 0.60 0.38 -2.48
N ILE A 26 0.29 -0.16 -3.65
CA ILE A 26 -0.62 -1.28 -3.83
C ILE A 26 0.21 -2.57 -3.86
N ILE A 27 -0.13 -3.50 -2.96
CA ILE A 27 0.49 -4.82 -2.84
C ILE A 27 -0.59 -5.87 -3.12
N GLU A 28 -0.41 -6.66 -4.16
CA GLU A 28 -1.23 -7.84 -4.46
C GLU A 28 -0.82 -8.96 -3.51
N VAL A 29 -1.78 -9.49 -2.78
CA VAL A 29 -1.59 -10.52 -1.76
C VAL A 29 -2.46 -11.72 -2.13
N LYS A 30 -1.99 -12.55 -3.05
CA LYS A 30 -2.66 -13.81 -3.36
C LYS A 30 -2.64 -14.73 -2.13
N PRO A 31 -3.58 -15.68 -2.00
CA PRO A 31 -3.55 -16.64 -0.91
C PRO A 31 -2.18 -17.29 -0.76
N ASN A 32 -1.61 -17.19 0.43
CA ASN A 32 -0.30 -17.75 0.76
C ASN A 32 -0.48 -19.14 1.36
N VAL A 33 0.23 -20.12 0.85
CA VAL A 33 0.17 -21.49 1.35
C VAL A 33 1.30 -21.76 2.32
N VAL A 34 0.99 -22.39 3.45
CA VAL A 34 1.98 -22.85 4.45
C VAL A 34 2.65 -24.10 3.94
N THR A 35 3.94 -24.02 3.64
CA THR A 35 4.73 -25.16 3.08
C THR A 35 5.59 -25.87 4.11
N LYS A 36 5.88 -25.26 5.24
CA LYS A 36 6.59 -25.88 6.38
C LYS A 36 6.28 -25.12 7.66
N VAL A 37 6.07 -25.85 8.72
CA VAL A 37 5.99 -25.32 10.09
C VAL A 37 7.26 -25.72 10.83
N LEU A 38 7.96 -24.74 11.40
CA LEU A 38 9.21 -24.89 12.11
C LEU A 38 8.94 -24.73 13.61
N SER A 39 9.36 -25.69 14.39
CA SER A 39 9.20 -25.69 15.86
C SER A 39 10.54 -25.55 16.57
N SER A 40 10.50 -25.01 17.79
CA SER A 40 11.70 -24.86 18.63
C SER A 40 12.39 -26.17 18.97
N GLU A 41 11.63 -27.27 19.07
CA GLU A 41 12.15 -28.59 19.44
C GLU A 41 12.97 -29.23 18.32
N LYS A 42 12.50 -29.13 17.06
CA LYS A 42 13.12 -29.78 15.90
C LYS A 42 14.09 -28.87 15.17
N ASP A 43 13.73 -27.61 15.00
CA ASP A 43 14.46 -26.67 14.13
C ASP A 43 15.20 -25.58 14.94
N GLY A 44 15.04 -25.53 16.28
CA GLY A 44 15.69 -24.56 17.16
C GLY A 44 15.04 -23.17 17.20
N TYR A 45 14.01 -22.94 16.39
CA TYR A 45 13.25 -21.67 16.36
C TYR A 45 11.85 -21.87 15.80
N VAL A 46 10.95 -20.95 16.15
CA VAL A 46 9.56 -20.96 15.64
C VAL A 46 9.44 -20.09 14.42
N ALA A 47 8.99 -20.68 13.31
CA ALA A 47 8.72 -19.97 12.07
C ALA A 47 7.71 -20.72 11.19
N ILE A 48 7.08 -20.00 10.28
CA ILE A 48 6.21 -20.55 9.25
C ILE A 48 6.79 -20.20 7.89
N GLN A 49 6.90 -21.19 7.03
CA GLN A 49 7.34 -20.98 5.65
C GLN A 49 6.10 -20.81 4.77
N LEU A 50 5.99 -19.63 4.16
CA LEU A 50 4.91 -19.25 3.23
C LEU A 50 5.39 -19.31 1.79
N ALA A 51 4.47 -19.62 0.88
CA ALA A 51 4.73 -19.68 -0.55
C ALA A 51 3.62 -19.02 -1.37
N ILE A 52 4.00 -18.27 -2.41
CA ILE A 52 3.08 -17.61 -3.33
C ILE A 52 3.53 -17.76 -4.79
N ASP A 53 2.61 -17.48 -5.70
CA ASP A 53 2.73 -17.56 -7.16
C ASP A 53 3.15 -18.95 -7.67
N GLU A 54 2.49 -19.42 -8.67
CA GLU A 54 2.78 -20.73 -9.26
C GLU A 54 4.06 -20.73 -10.10
N LYS A 55 4.80 -21.82 -10.01
CA LYS A 55 6.01 -22.04 -10.78
C LYS A 55 5.70 -22.95 -11.96
N LYS A 56 6.20 -22.62 -13.14
CA LYS A 56 6.04 -23.46 -14.33
C LYS A 56 6.65 -24.84 -14.09
N LYS A 57 5.97 -25.91 -14.47
CA LYS A 57 6.41 -27.31 -14.27
C LYS A 57 7.83 -27.58 -14.79
N SER A 58 8.19 -26.98 -15.93
CA SER A 58 9.53 -27.12 -16.53
C SER A 58 10.67 -26.52 -15.69
N GLN A 59 10.36 -25.64 -14.75
CA GLN A 59 11.36 -24.97 -13.90
C GLN A 59 11.48 -25.58 -12.50
N VAL A 60 10.68 -26.60 -12.20
CA VAL A 60 10.62 -27.22 -10.88
C VAL A 60 11.66 -28.32 -10.79
N LYS A 61 12.48 -28.31 -9.73
CA LYS A 61 13.47 -29.34 -9.45
C LYS A 61 12.85 -30.49 -8.63
N LYS A 62 13.32 -31.71 -8.81
CA LYS A 62 12.81 -32.89 -8.08
C LYS A 62 12.72 -32.73 -6.55
N PRO A 63 13.71 -32.15 -5.83
CA PRO A 63 13.60 -31.95 -4.38
C PRO A 63 12.51 -30.93 -3.97
N GLU A 64 12.23 -29.96 -4.85
CA GLU A 64 11.17 -28.98 -4.60
C GLU A 64 9.78 -29.61 -4.66
N ILE A 65 9.56 -30.55 -5.59
CA ILE A 65 8.28 -31.23 -5.78
C ILE A 65 7.85 -31.92 -4.48
N ASN A 66 8.74 -32.68 -3.85
CA ASN A 66 8.41 -33.41 -2.63
C ASN A 66 7.99 -32.50 -1.48
N ARG A 67 8.60 -31.31 -1.35
CA ARG A 67 8.23 -30.30 -0.35
C ARG A 67 6.80 -29.81 -0.55
N PHE A 68 6.43 -29.52 -1.79
CA PHE A 68 5.09 -29.01 -2.09
C PHE A 68 4.03 -30.10 -2.06
N LEU A 69 4.39 -31.34 -2.39
CA LEU A 69 3.51 -32.51 -2.23
C LEU A 69 3.13 -32.74 -0.75
N GLN A 70 4.09 -32.61 0.18
CA GLN A 70 3.80 -32.72 1.61
C GLN A 70 2.78 -31.65 2.09
N ALA A 71 2.80 -30.48 1.47
CA ALA A 71 1.85 -29.39 1.76
C ALA A 71 0.57 -29.45 0.90
N ASN A 72 0.34 -30.54 0.13
CA ASN A 72 -0.80 -30.71 -0.78
C ASN A 72 -1.00 -29.52 -1.74
N THR A 73 0.09 -28.92 -2.24
CA THR A 73 0.02 -27.72 -3.08
C THR A 73 0.89 -27.83 -4.32
N THR A 74 0.58 -27.02 -5.33
CA THR A 74 1.41 -26.87 -6.52
C THR A 74 2.74 -26.16 -6.19
N PRO A 75 3.83 -26.45 -6.93
CA PRO A 75 5.09 -25.75 -6.74
C PRO A 75 4.94 -24.24 -6.89
N LYS A 76 5.41 -23.50 -5.89
CA LYS A 76 5.33 -22.03 -5.84
C LYS A 76 6.69 -21.38 -6.16
N ARG A 77 6.64 -20.18 -6.70
CA ARG A 77 7.83 -19.45 -7.16
C ARG A 77 8.58 -18.74 -6.05
N PHE A 78 7.85 -18.11 -5.14
CA PHE A 78 8.44 -17.33 -4.07
C PHE A 78 8.09 -17.93 -2.72
N VAL A 79 9.13 -18.35 -1.99
CA VAL A 79 9.03 -18.99 -0.68
C VAL A 79 9.88 -18.23 0.32
N LYS A 80 9.30 -17.88 1.46
CA LYS A 80 10.00 -17.18 2.55
C LYS A 80 9.49 -17.62 3.91
N GLU A 81 10.38 -17.60 4.89
CA GLU A 81 10.06 -17.87 6.29
C GLU A 81 9.73 -16.58 7.04
N ILE A 82 8.71 -16.69 7.86
CA ILE A 82 8.30 -15.64 8.79
C ILE A 82 8.51 -16.16 10.20
N ARG A 83 9.49 -15.60 10.89
CA ARG A 83 9.84 -15.95 12.26
C ARG A 83 8.78 -15.45 13.25
N ASN A 84 8.67 -16.14 14.39
CA ASN A 84 7.74 -15.82 15.47
C ASN A 84 6.26 -15.78 15.03
N MET A 85 5.91 -16.59 14.05
CA MET A 85 4.53 -16.84 13.60
C MET A 85 4.17 -18.28 13.98
N SER A 86 3.01 -18.47 14.63
CA SER A 86 2.50 -19.76 15.09
C SER A 86 0.99 -19.85 14.88
N GLY A 87 0.41 -21.03 15.07
CA GLY A 87 -1.04 -21.22 14.99
C GLY A 87 -1.57 -21.60 13.60
N TYR A 88 -0.71 -22.09 12.71
CA TYR A 88 -1.08 -22.57 11.37
C TYR A 88 -0.53 -23.97 11.15
N ASN A 89 -1.26 -24.76 10.39
CA ASN A 89 -0.89 -26.11 10.00
C ASN A 89 -0.30 -26.13 8.59
N LEU A 90 0.34 -27.25 8.27
CA LEU A 90 0.87 -27.50 6.92
C LEU A 90 -0.29 -27.54 5.90
N GLY A 91 -0.17 -26.79 4.81
CA GLY A 91 -1.21 -26.71 3.78
C GLY A 91 -2.25 -25.62 3.99
N ASP A 92 -2.29 -24.98 5.15
CA ASP A 92 -3.22 -23.87 5.39
C ASP A 92 -2.97 -22.72 4.42
N THR A 93 -4.05 -22.02 4.07
CA THR A 93 -4.00 -20.81 3.25
C THR A 93 -4.17 -19.58 4.11
N ILE A 94 -3.36 -18.57 3.85
CA ILE A 94 -3.33 -17.31 4.58
C ILE A 94 -3.62 -16.17 3.61
N ASP A 95 -4.69 -15.42 3.87
CA ASP A 95 -5.14 -14.29 3.06
C ASP A 95 -4.81 -12.94 3.70
N ALA A 96 -5.08 -11.86 2.98
CA ALA A 96 -4.88 -10.50 3.45
C ALA A 96 -5.70 -10.14 4.71
N SER A 97 -6.71 -10.94 5.07
CA SER A 97 -7.57 -10.78 6.25
C SER A 97 -6.82 -10.80 7.59
N ILE A 98 -5.57 -11.29 7.62
CA ILE A 98 -4.72 -11.22 8.81
C ILE A 98 -4.46 -9.77 9.26
N PHE A 99 -4.41 -8.83 8.30
CA PHE A 99 -4.15 -7.42 8.57
C PHE A 99 -5.46 -6.63 8.61
N GLU A 100 -5.51 -5.70 9.55
CA GLU A 100 -6.62 -4.78 9.73
C GLU A 100 -6.25 -3.38 9.20
N GLU A 101 -7.25 -2.61 8.82
CA GLU A 101 -7.07 -1.21 8.44
C GLU A 101 -6.54 -0.41 9.63
N GLY A 102 -5.62 0.52 9.36
CA GLY A 102 -4.93 1.31 10.38
C GLY A 102 -3.77 0.59 11.09
N GLN A 103 -3.57 -0.70 10.87
CA GLN A 103 -2.47 -1.45 11.48
C GLN A 103 -1.12 -1.00 10.94
N ILE A 104 -0.10 -1.00 11.81
CA ILE A 104 1.27 -0.65 11.42
C ILE A 104 2.04 -1.91 11.02
N VAL A 105 2.71 -1.84 9.86
CA VAL A 105 3.44 -2.95 9.26
C VAL A 105 4.85 -2.56 8.85
N ASP A 106 5.73 -3.55 8.81
CA ASP A 106 7.08 -3.45 8.29
C ASP A 106 7.15 -4.22 6.96
N VAL A 107 7.62 -3.57 5.90
CA VAL A 107 7.68 -4.16 4.56
C VAL A 107 9.12 -4.35 4.12
N THR A 108 9.46 -5.59 3.81
CA THR A 108 10.80 -5.99 3.36
C THR A 108 10.74 -6.42 1.89
N ALA A 109 11.64 -5.87 1.07
CA ALA A 109 11.82 -6.31 -0.31
C ALA A 109 13.23 -6.04 -0.81
N THR A 110 13.55 -6.53 -2.01
CA THR A 110 14.80 -6.21 -2.68
C THR A 110 14.67 -4.85 -3.39
N SER A 111 15.59 -3.93 -3.10
CA SER A 111 15.61 -2.60 -3.69
C SER A 111 15.87 -2.63 -5.21
N LYS A 112 15.53 -1.55 -5.91
CA LYS A 112 15.87 -1.42 -7.34
C LYS A 112 17.38 -1.37 -7.51
N GLY A 113 17.92 -2.17 -8.45
CA GLY A 113 19.32 -2.09 -8.85
C GLY A 113 19.64 -0.74 -9.49
N LYS A 114 20.80 -0.20 -9.17
CA LYS A 114 21.32 1.06 -9.72
C LYS A 114 22.67 0.85 -10.43
N GLY A 115 23.08 -0.41 -10.58
CA GLY A 115 24.34 -0.80 -11.20
C GLY A 115 25.56 -0.37 -10.41
N PHE A 116 26.69 -0.17 -11.10
CA PHE A 116 27.90 0.38 -10.51
C PHE A 116 27.70 1.89 -10.29
N ALA A 117 27.87 2.35 -9.06
CA ALA A 117 27.66 3.73 -8.66
C ALA A 117 28.92 4.31 -8.03
N GLY A 118 29.23 5.57 -8.33
CA GLY A 118 30.29 6.32 -7.68
C GLY A 118 29.97 6.63 -6.22
N THR A 119 30.98 7.05 -5.47
CA THR A 119 30.90 7.32 -4.03
C THR A 119 29.88 8.38 -3.68
N ILE A 120 29.74 9.41 -4.51
CA ILE A 120 28.78 10.50 -4.32
C ILE A 120 27.35 9.96 -4.31
N LYS A 121 26.98 9.12 -5.30
CA LYS A 121 25.64 8.53 -5.39
C LYS A 121 25.40 7.43 -4.35
N ARG A 122 26.45 6.64 -4.04
CA ARG A 122 26.33 5.48 -3.16
C ARG A 122 26.30 5.87 -1.69
N TYR A 123 27.10 6.88 -1.29
CA TYR A 123 27.30 7.27 0.10
C TYR A 123 26.95 8.74 0.38
N ASN A 124 26.37 9.46 -0.58
CA ASN A 124 26.01 10.88 -0.46
C ASN A 124 27.19 11.78 -0.08
N GLN A 125 28.40 11.46 -0.60
CA GLN A 125 29.58 12.29 -0.37
C GLN A 125 29.42 13.63 -1.08
N HIS A 126 29.96 14.68 -0.47
CA HIS A 126 29.99 16.02 -1.05
C HIS A 126 30.88 16.11 -2.29
N ILE A 127 30.42 16.90 -3.24
CA ILE A 127 31.28 17.32 -4.38
C ILE A 127 32.07 18.51 -3.91
N GLY A 128 33.41 18.49 -4.13
CA GLY A 128 34.25 19.60 -3.85
C GLY A 128 33.95 20.85 -4.69
N PRO A 129 34.51 22.03 -4.36
CA PRO A 129 34.29 23.24 -5.11
C PRO A 129 34.71 23.11 -6.57
N LYS A 130 33.91 23.63 -7.49
CA LYS A 130 34.20 23.62 -8.94
C LYS A 130 34.90 24.85 -9.44
N SER A 131 35.01 25.88 -8.61
CA SER A 131 35.66 27.17 -8.88
C SER A 131 36.69 27.49 -7.80
N HIS A 132 37.38 28.62 -7.90
CA HIS A 132 38.43 29.05 -6.97
C HIS A 132 39.56 28.01 -6.82
N GLY A 133 40.09 27.49 -7.93
CA GLY A 133 41.15 26.47 -7.96
C GLY A 133 40.67 25.05 -7.64
N GLY A 134 39.35 24.82 -7.50
CA GLY A 134 38.77 23.49 -7.36
C GLY A 134 38.90 22.68 -8.65
N GLY A 135 39.24 21.40 -8.53
CA GLY A 135 39.37 20.48 -9.65
C GLY A 135 40.77 20.29 -10.20
N GLY A 136 41.74 21.09 -9.75
CA GLY A 136 43.15 20.92 -10.06
C GLY A 136 44.01 21.00 -8.79
N GLY A 137 44.82 20.01 -8.52
CA GLY A 137 45.75 20.02 -7.41
C GLY A 137 45.15 19.71 -6.04
N SER A 138 45.07 20.70 -5.14
CA SER A 138 44.79 20.49 -3.72
C SER A 138 43.34 20.17 -3.33
N GLN A 139 42.38 20.45 -4.21
CA GLN A 139 40.95 20.24 -3.89
C GLN A 139 40.24 19.36 -4.96
N PRO A 140 40.13 18.05 -4.74
CA PRO A 140 39.50 17.14 -5.68
C PRO A 140 37.98 17.36 -5.73
N VAL A 141 37.42 17.46 -6.97
CA VAL A 141 35.98 17.70 -7.15
C VAL A 141 35.15 16.45 -6.86
N ARG A 142 35.59 15.26 -7.27
CA ARG A 142 34.83 13.99 -7.16
C ARG A 142 35.67 12.84 -6.58
N GLN A 143 36.79 13.10 -6.03
CA GLN A 143 37.70 12.10 -5.47
C GLN A 143 37.46 11.93 -3.97
N THR A 144 37.78 10.77 -3.46
CA THR A 144 37.71 10.45 -2.03
C THR A 144 38.86 11.02 -1.20
N GLY A 145 39.87 11.56 -1.87
CA GLY A 145 41.14 11.96 -1.24
C GLY A 145 42.08 10.79 -1.03
N SER A 146 43.06 10.95 -0.13
CA SER A 146 44.01 9.89 0.22
C SER A 146 43.28 8.74 0.93
N ILE A 147 43.49 7.50 0.49
CA ILE A 147 42.96 6.27 1.04
C ILE A 147 44.02 5.38 1.67
N GLY A 148 45.29 5.79 1.58
CA GLY A 148 46.43 5.08 2.17
C GLY A 148 46.64 5.50 3.64
N ASP A 149 47.05 4.53 4.44
CA ASP A 149 47.51 4.73 5.81
C ASP A 149 49.03 4.52 5.87
N ILE A 150 49.76 5.47 6.44
CA ILE A 150 51.22 5.43 6.53
C ILE A 150 51.69 4.21 7.33
N MET A 151 50.98 3.87 8.42
CA MET A 151 51.33 2.75 9.29
C MET A 151 50.75 1.41 8.80
N GLY A 152 49.55 1.42 8.23
CA GLY A 152 48.84 0.19 7.84
C GLY A 152 49.15 -0.27 6.42
N ASN A 153 49.68 0.59 5.55
CA ASN A 153 49.98 0.35 4.14
C ASN A 153 48.88 -0.41 3.36
N ARG A 154 47.64 -0.20 3.75
CA ARG A 154 46.43 -0.84 3.18
C ARG A 154 45.21 0.06 3.28
N VAL A 155 44.24 -0.19 2.42
CA VAL A 155 42.91 0.40 2.52
C VAL A 155 42.11 -0.32 3.59
N TRP A 156 41.48 0.41 4.50
CA TRP A 156 40.69 -0.16 5.59
C TRP A 156 39.43 -0.86 5.06
N PRO A 157 39.04 -2.03 5.61
CA PRO A 157 37.80 -2.66 5.30
C PRO A 157 36.59 -1.74 5.60
N GLY A 158 35.62 -1.69 4.71
CA GLY A 158 34.41 -0.83 4.86
C GLY A 158 34.59 0.60 4.37
N MET A 159 35.75 0.97 3.80
CA MET A 159 35.96 2.29 3.17
C MET A 159 34.87 2.56 2.11
N THR A 160 34.39 3.82 2.08
CA THR A 160 33.35 4.27 1.14
C THR A 160 33.85 4.37 -0.29
N MET A 161 33.84 3.27 -1.02
CA MET A 161 34.33 3.14 -2.39
C MET A 161 33.20 3.02 -3.41
N PRO A 162 33.43 3.36 -4.70
CA PRO A 162 32.45 3.06 -5.75
C PRO A 162 32.22 1.56 -5.86
N GLY A 163 31.04 1.17 -6.32
CA GLY A 163 30.68 -0.23 -6.46
C GLY A 163 29.21 -0.43 -6.75
N HIS A 164 28.77 -1.69 -6.66
CA HIS A 164 27.38 -2.06 -6.88
C HIS A 164 26.46 -1.37 -5.86
N MET A 165 25.37 -0.80 -6.36
CA MET A 165 24.34 -0.15 -5.53
C MET A 165 22.97 -0.72 -5.89
N GLY A 166 22.14 -0.91 -4.87
CA GLY A 166 20.83 -1.51 -5.03
C GLY A 166 20.87 -3.06 -5.09
N CYS A 167 19.76 -3.67 -5.44
CA CYS A 167 19.53 -5.13 -5.33
C CYS A 167 19.77 -5.68 -3.91
N GLU A 168 19.66 -4.84 -2.90
CA GLU A 168 19.85 -5.16 -1.50
C GLU A 168 18.50 -5.40 -0.83
N LYS A 169 18.46 -6.27 0.17
CA LYS A 169 17.29 -6.47 1.01
C LYS A 169 17.12 -5.26 1.93
N VAL A 170 16.04 -4.51 1.72
CA VAL A 170 15.71 -3.31 2.50
C VAL A 170 14.38 -3.51 3.19
N THR A 171 14.29 -3.10 4.45
CA THR A 171 13.06 -3.08 5.23
C THR A 171 12.67 -1.64 5.53
N ILE A 172 11.46 -1.24 5.15
CA ILE A 172 10.85 0.01 5.58
C ILE A 172 9.91 -0.32 6.73
N GLN A 173 10.10 0.36 7.84
CA GLN A 173 9.38 0.13 9.08
C GLN A 173 8.25 1.14 9.26
N ASN A 174 7.26 0.76 10.09
CA ASN A 174 6.19 1.62 10.57
C ASN A 174 5.32 2.22 9.45
N LEU A 175 5.00 1.44 8.42
CA LEU A 175 4.03 1.83 7.40
C LEU A 175 2.61 1.53 7.87
N GLU A 176 1.68 2.44 7.61
CA GLU A 176 0.26 2.30 7.94
C GLU A 176 -0.48 1.53 6.83
N VAL A 177 -1.28 0.55 7.21
CA VAL A 177 -2.23 -0.11 6.30
C VAL A 177 -3.45 0.79 6.16
N ILE A 178 -3.67 1.31 4.97
CA ILE A 178 -4.79 2.24 4.71
C ILE A 178 -6.08 1.49 4.43
N LYS A 179 -6.01 0.44 3.61
CA LYS A 179 -7.17 -0.36 3.21
C LYS A 179 -6.77 -1.78 2.90
N VAL A 180 -7.64 -2.72 3.24
CA VAL A 180 -7.56 -4.14 2.87
C VAL A 180 -8.75 -4.47 1.99
N ASP A 181 -8.51 -4.88 0.75
CA ASP A 181 -9.54 -5.27 -0.20
C ASP A 181 -9.40 -6.79 -0.44
N LEU A 182 -10.31 -7.56 0.16
CA LEU A 182 -10.30 -9.02 0.10
C LEU A 182 -10.79 -9.52 -1.26
N ASP A 183 -11.72 -8.83 -1.89
CA ASP A 183 -12.29 -9.23 -3.20
C ASP A 183 -11.21 -9.19 -4.29
N LYS A 184 -10.33 -8.21 -4.21
CA LYS A 184 -9.22 -8.02 -5.17
C LYS A 184 -7.90 -8.61 -4.69
N ASN A 185 -7.85 -9.15 -3.48
CA ASN A 185 -6.62 -9.63 -2.83
C ASN A 185 -5.52 -8.54 -2.78
N VAL A 186 -5.88 -7.34 -2.32
CA VAL A 186 -5.00 -6.18 -2.31
C VAL A 186 -4.85 -5.60 -0.91
N LEU A 187 -3.60 -5.30 -0.56
CA LEU A 187 -3.22 -4.54 0.63
C LEU A 187 -2.68 -3.18 0.20
N ILE A 188 -3.29 -2.11 0.67
CA ILE A 188 -2.87 -0.72 0.38
C ILE A 188 -2.14 -0.17 1.58
N VAL A 189 -0.87 0.20 1.38
CA VAL A 189 0.03 0.68 2.43
C VAL A 189 0.45 2.12 2.14
N LYS A 190 0.45 2.98 3.16
CA LYS A 190 0.86 4.37 3.08
C LYS A 190 2.36 4.49 2.84
N GLY A 191 2.73 5.28 1.85
CA GLY A 191 4.12 5.57 1.55
C GLY A 191 4.75 4.65 0.51
N SER A 192 6.08 4.69 0.44
CA SER A 192 6.86 3.94 -0.53
C SER A 192 7.28 2.57 0.01
N VAL A 193 7.26 1.57 -0.87
CA VAL A 193 7.76 0.20 -0.59
C VAL A 193 8.94 -0.08 -1.50
N PRO A 194 10.01 -0.73 -1.01
CA PRO A 194 11.19 -1.02 -1.82
C PRO A 194 10.87 -1.98 -2.97
N GLY A 195 11.69 -1.95 -4.01
CA GLY A 195 11.58 -2.81 -5.17
C GLY A 195 10.90 -2.17 -6.39
N ALA A 196 11.01 -2.85 -7.52
CA ALA A 196 10.38 -2.50 -8.78
C ALA A 196 8.90 -2.90 -8.78
N LYS A 197 8.13 -2.46 -9.79
CA LYS A 197 6.81 -3.05 -10.07
C LYS A 197 6.98 -4.55 -10.34
N GLY A 198 6.11 -5.37 -9.77
CA GLY A 198 6.19 -6.83 -9.87
C GLY A 198 7.19 -7.49 -8.92
N ALA A 199 7.92 -6.76 -8.08
CA ALA A 199 8.82 -7.33 -7.09
C ALA A 199 8.04 -7.98 -5.94
N TYR A 200 8.56 -9.10 -5.44
CA TYR A 200 8.02 -9.74 -4.24
C TYR A 200 8.36 -8.96 -2.99
N VAL A 201 7.39 -8.85 -2.12
CA VAL A 201 7.51 -8.17 -0.83
C VAL A 201 7.07 -9.10 0.30
N THR A 202 7.66 -8.92 1.46
CA THR A 202 7.26 -9.59 2.70
C THR A 202 6.70 -8.52 3.63
N VAL A 203 5.44 -8.61 3.97
CA VAL A 203 4.75 -7.72 4.91
C VAL A 203 4.67 -8.41 6.26
N LYS A 204 5.06 -7.74 7.33
CA LYS A 204 5.02 -8.23 8.71
C LYS A 204 4.40 -7.19 9.62
N SER A 205 3.78 -7.61 10.72
CA SER A 205 3.39 -6.67 11.77
C SER A 205 4.62 -5.92 12.30
N SER A 206 4.47 -4.63 12.58
CA SER A 206 5.59 -3.82 13.08
C SER A 206 6.17 -4.41 14.37
N ILE A 207 7.50 -4.39 14.47
CA ILE A 207 8.21 -4.79 15.67
C ILE A 207 8.18 -3.66 16.70
N LYS A 208 8.27 -2.41 16.25
CA LYS A 208 8.32 -1.23 17.11
C LYS A 208 6.94 -0.81 17.66
N GLN A 209 5.89 -0.98 16.86
CA GLN A 209 4.54 -0.53 17.17
C GLN A 209 3.50 -1.60 16.85
N PRO A 210 3.53 -2.78 17.51
CA PRO A 210 2.67 -3.90 17.13
C PRO A 210 1.17 -3.66 17.39
N ASN A 211 0.83 -2.85 18.39
CA ASN A 211 -0.55 -2.63 18.86
C ASN A 211 -1.11 -1.25 18.51
N VAL A 212 -0.35 -0.43 17.80
CA VAL A 212 -0.82 0.92 17.42
C VAL A 212 -1.63 0.83 16.14
N LYS A 213 -2.88 1.29 16.19
CA LYS A 213 -3.72 1.50 15.02
C LYS A 213 -3.81 2.99 14.74
N LYS A 214 -3.49 3.40 13.53
CA LYS A 214 -3.69 4.76 13.03
C LYS A 214 -4.89 4.71 12.10
N GLN A 215 -5.86 5.56 12.31
CA GLN A 215 -7.00 5.68 11.39
C GLN A 215 -6.79 6.91 10.52
N THR A 216 -6.50 6.68 9.25
CA THR A 216 -6.51 7.72 8.23
C THR A 216 -7.86 7.66 7.52
N GLU A 217 -8.72 8.63 7.77
CA GLU A 217 -10.05 8.71 7.14
C GLU A 217 -9.91 9.05 5.65
N LEU A 218 -10.31 8.12 4.81
CA LEU A 218 -10.27 8.29 3.36
C LEU A 218 -11.53 9.01 2.85
N LEU A 219 -11.36 9.81 1.81
CA LEU A 219 -12.48 10.37 1.07
C LEU A 219 -13.19 9.26 0.30
N ASN A 220 -14.45 9.01 0.64
CA ASN A 220 -15.28 8.09 -0.12
C ASN A 220 -15.86 8.82 -1.33
N LEU A 221 -15.20 8.71 -2.48
CA LEU A 221 -15.60 9.37 -3.72
C LEU A 221 -17.06 9.08 -4.13
N LYS A 222 -17.55 7.87 -3.90
CA LYS A 222 -18.95 7.53 -4.20
C LYS A 222 -19.94 8.32 -3.35
N VAL A 223 -19.61 8.50 -2.07
CA VAL A 223 -20.43 9.30 -1.13
C VAL A 223 -20.34 10.77 -1.48
N ALA A 224 -19.14 11.26 -1.81
CA ALA A 224 -18.94 12.65 -2.20
C ALA A 224 -19.64 12.99 -3.52
N LEU A 225 -19.57 12.13 -4.53
CA LEU A 225 -20.28 12.31 -5.80
C LEU A 225 -21.80 12.33 -5.57
N ARG A 226 -22.33 11.36 -4.83
CA ARG A 226 -23.76 11.30 -4.50
C ARG A 226 -24.22 12.54 -3.72
N LYS A 227 -23.38 13.06 -2.82
CA LYS A 227 -23.67 14.30 -2.07
C LYS A 227 -23.75 15.51 -2.99
N ASN A 228 -22.83 15.62 -3.96
CA ASN A 228 -22.83 16.68 -4.95
C ASN A 228 -24.06 16.62 -5.87
N GLU A 229 -24.45 15.43 -6.32
CA GLU A 229 -25.65 15.21 -7.13
C GLU A 229 -26.91 15.64 -6.38
N LEU A 230 -27.04 15.27 -5.10
CA LEU A 230 -28.15 15.69 -4.25
C LEU A 230 -28.15 17.21 -4.01
N PHE A 231 -26.99 17.82 -3.85
CA PHE A 231 -26.85 19.27 -3.69
C PHE A 231 -27.28 20.02 -4.96
N GLU A 232 -26.86 19.54 -6.15
CA GLU A 232 -27.31 20.12 -7.43
C GLU A 232 -28.81 19.95 -7.66
N HIS A 233 -29.36 18.80 -7.27
CA HIS A 233 -30.79 18.56 -7.34
C HIS A 233 -31.59 19.48 -6.41
N ALA A 234 -31.14 19.65 -5.18
CA ALA A 234 -31.75 20.58 -4.23
C ALA A 234 -31.70 22.04 -4.70
N LYS A 235 -30.58 22.44 -5.32
CA LYS A 235 -30.45 23.80 -5.90
C LYS A 235 -31.41 24.03 -7.07
N LYS A 236 -31.68 23.00 -7.87
CA LYS A 236 -32.70 23.07 -8.94
C LYS A 236 -34.11 23.23 -8.39
N LEU A 237 -34.39 22.69 -7.20
CA LEU A 237 -35.66 22.82 -6.49
C LEU A 237 -35.75 24.12 -5.66
N GLY A 238 -34.74 24.97 -5.72
CA GLY A 238 -34.73 26.25 -5.00
C GLY A 238 -34.53 26.13 -3.48
N LEU A 239 -33.96 25.02 -3.01
CA LEU A 239 -33.69 24.80 -1.60
C LEU A 239 -32.27 25.29 -1.25
N ASP A 240 -32.15 26.13 -0.23
CA ASP A 240 -30.88 26.48 0.37
C ASP A 240 -30.42 25.37 1.32
N ILE A 241 -29.49 24.57 0.85
CA ILE A 241 -28.91 23.43 1.59
C ILE A 241 -27.40 23.66 1.75
N ASP A 242 -26.91 23.52 2.99
CA ASP A 242 -25.49 23.60 3.27
C ASP A 242 -24.77 22.27 2.93
N MET A 243 -23.58 22.38 2.33
CA MET A 243 -22.69 21.23 2.08
C MET A 243 -22.27 20.48 3.35
N LYS A 244 -22.49 21.04 4.54
CA LYS A 244 -22.18 20.42 5.83
C LYS A 244 -23.22 19.39 6.28
N MET A 245 -24.42 19.41 5.70
CA MET A 245 -25.50 18.49 6.06
C MET A 245 -25.18 17.05 5.67
N THR A 246 -25.79 16.10 6.38
CA THR A 246 -25.68 14.68 6.05
C THR A 246 -26.52 14.34 4.80
N ILE A 247 -26.15 13.25 4.12
CA ILE A 247 -26.89 12.80 2.91
C ILE A 247 -28.35 12.51 3.24
N ASN A 248 -28.64 11.94 4.41
CA ASN A 248 -29.98 11.61 4.82
C ASN A 248 -30.84 12.87 5.05
N GLU A 249 -30.28 13.90 5.67
CA GLU A 249 -30.95 15.20 5.87
C GLU A 249 -31.21 15.91 4.54
N MET A 250 -30.30 15.81 3.58
CA MET A 250 -30.51 16.34 2.24
C MET A 250 -31.65 15.61 1.53
N GLN A 251 -31.66 14.29 1.60
CA GLN A 251 -32.73 13.48 0.98
C GLN A 251 -34.10 13.76 1.58
N THR A 252 -34.20 13.90 2.91
CA THR A 252 -35.48 14.22 3.56
C THR A 252 -36.02 15.58 3.15
N LYS A 253 -35.15 16.61 3.08
CA LYS A 253 -35.57 17.94 2.63
C LYS A 253 -35.99 18.00 1.16
N ILE A 254 -35.28 17.27 0.31
CA ILE A 254 -35.62 17.15 -1.12
C ILE A 254 -36.99 16.47 -1.26
N ALA A 255 -37.20 15.35 -0.57
CA ALA A 255 -38.48 14.62 -0.62
C ALA A 255 -39.65 15.46 -0.13
N GLN A 256 -39.49 16.21 0.98
CA GLN A 256 -40.53 17.13 1.48
C GLN A 256 -40.89 18.20 0.45
N LYS A 257 -39.89 18.78 -0.22
CA LYS A 257 -40.13 19.80 -1.23
C LYS A 257 -40.78 19.25 -2.50
N GLU A 258 -40.42 18.06 -2.90
CA GLU A 258 -41.07 17.37 -4.03
C GLU A 258 -42.53 17.01 -3.75
N GLU A 259 -42.85 16.65 -2.49
CA GLU A 259 -44.26 16.45 -2.07
C GLU A 259 -45.05 17.73 -2.05
N GLU A 260 -44.46 18.83 -1.54
CA GLU A 260 -45.09 20.17 -1.58
C GLU A 260 -45.40 20.60 -3.02
N LEU A 261 -44.44 20.47 -3.94
CA LEU A 261 -44.63 20.81 -5.35
C LEU A 261 -45.65 19.92 -6.05
N LYS A 262 -45.76 18.65 -5.67
CA LYS A 262 -46.81 17.74 -6.18
C LYS A 262 -48.20 18.18 -5.69
N ASN A 263 -48.32 18.50 -4.41
CA ASN A 263 -49.57 18.96 -3.83
C ASN A 263 -50.03 20.31 -4.43
N GLU A 264 -49.09 21.25 -4.65
CA GLU A 264 -49.38 22.51 -5.35
C GLU A 264 -49.83 22.29 -6.79
N ALA A 265 -49.14 21.34 -7.51
CA ALA A 265 -49.51 21.01 -8.88
C ALA A 265 -50.87 20.26 -8.98
N GLU A 266 -51.25 19.49 -7.97
CA GLU A 266 -52.56 18.88 -7.90
C GLU A 266 -53.66 19.87 -7.55
N ALA A 267 -53.40 20.80 -6.62
CA ALA A 267 -54.31 21.90 -6.29
C ALA A 267 -54.59 22.81 -7.50
N ALA A 268 -53.54 23.18 -8.24
CA ALA A 268 -53.68 23.98 -9.45
C ALA A 268 -54.46 23.25 -10.56
N LYS A 269 -54.38 21.94 -10.62
CA LYS A 269 -55.16 21.13 -11.57
C LYS A 269 -56.64 21.00 -11.19
N VAL A 270 -56.95 21.10 -9.90
CA VAL A 270 -58.34 21.11 -9.39
C VAL A 270 -58.96 22.48 -9.67
N GLU A 271 -58.25 23.59 -9.40
CA GLU A 271 -58.75 24.92 -9.71
C GLU A 271 -59.02 25.13 -11.21
N VAL A 272 -58.12 24.67 -12.09
CA VAL A 272 -58.32 24.73 -13.56
C VAL A 272 -59.50 23.85 -14.03
N LYS A 273 -59.84 22.79 -13.28
CA LYS A 273 -61.06 21.97 -13.57
C LYS A 273 -62.33 22.65 -13.08
N GLU A 274 -62.31 23.33 -11.94
CA GLU A 274 -63.44 24.08 -11.41
C GLU A 274 -63.76 25.31 -12.28
N GLU A 275 -62.78 26.06 -12.71
CA GLU A 275 -62.96 27.17 -13.68
C GLU A 275 -63.57 26.74 -15.03
N LYS A 276 -63.22 25.51 -15.51
CA LYS A 276 -63.80 24.99 -16.75
C LYS A 276 -65.25 24.55 -16.60
N VAL A 277 -65.67 24.17 -15.39
CA VAL A 277 -67.04 23.73 -15.10
C VAL A 277 -67.98 24.95 -14.86
N GLU A 278 -67.44 26.10 -14.38
CA GLU A 278 -68.20 27.33 -14.25
C GLU A 278 -68.36 28.10 -15.56
N GLY A 279 -67.46 27.92 -16.54
CA GLY A 279 -67.53 28.59 -17.85
C GLY A 279 -68.47 27.89 -18.87
N GLU A 280 -69.02 26.73 -18.56
CA GLU A 280 -70.00 26.00 -19.39
C GLU A 280 -71.45 26.08 -18.87
N LYS A 281 -71.76 26.95 -17.92
CA LYS A 281 -73.12 27.29 -17.53
C LYS A 281 -73.43 28.69 -18.01
#